data_51dad317c41c86302f1facd167ac52e1
#
_entry.id   51dad317c41c86302f1facd167ac52e1
#
_cell.length_a   1.000
_cell.length_b   1.000
_cell.length_c   1.000
_cell.angle_alpha   90.00
_cell.angle_beta   90.00
_cell.angle_gamma   90.00
#
_symmetry.space_group_name_H-M   'P 1'
#
loop_
_entity.id
_entity.type
_entity.pdbx_description
1 polymer ?
#
loop_
_entity_poly.entity_id
_entity_poly.type
_entity_poly.pdbx_seq_one_letter_code
_entity_poly.pdbx_strand_id
1 'polypeptide(L)'
;MFRLKNRNFKLFIFNNFFILSFILIACTFPNNDQGNKLVIYSGRSESIVDEIIKDFSEKTGIQVDVRYANSTELANTIILEGNNSPADLFFSQDPINLEKVAEQNLFTQLPIEIMQSSLNSNFQINNYWIPTSLRVRTLGYNSTSTQQEELPIDLYELINSKNKNKIGLAPTNSSFITMVSCMIYFDGEEKTNTWLKNIHDQGYIEYPNNSTQINAIDNDEIKFGLVNHYYTLRYKSENQTSNVKNYYFKSGCGSLVMPSGIGILKTSKNKENASMFIEFLLTSNTQELITNKLFEFPVIDIVNQNNQLPEINSFQNL
;
A
#
# COMPACT_ATOMS: atom_id res chain seq x y z
N MET A 1 54.25 56.46 -54.62
CA MET A 1 53.25 57.58 -54.60
C MET A 1 51.86 56.94 -54.87
N PHE A 2 51.11 56.73 -53.87
CA PHE A 2 49.67 56.87 -53.84
C PHE A 2 49.13 56.40 -52.44
N ARG A 3 48.66 57.32 -51.67
CA ARG A 3 47.93 57.15 -50.44
C ARG A 3 46.53 56.81 -50.77
N LEU A 4 45.97 55.75 -50.19
CA LEU A 4 44.55 55.60 -50.09
C LEU A 4 44.11 55.50 -48.63
N LYS A 5 43.13 56.33 -48.33
CA LYS A 5 42.55 56.64 -47.01
C LYS A 5 41.78 55.48 -46.38
N ASN A 6 42.25 55.01 -45.24
CA ASN A 6 41.48 54.25 -44.28
C ASN A 6 40.41 55.10 -43.58
N ARG A 7 39.13 54.97 -43.95
CA ARG A 7 38.04 55.70 -43.24
C ARG A 7 36.73 54.97 -43.02
N ASN A 8 36.63 53.72 -43.40
CA ASN A 8 35.35 52.98 -43.28
C ASN A 8 35.43 51.73 -42.42
N PHE A 9 36.53 51.50 -41.67
CA PHE A 9 36.63 50.29 -40.85
C PHE A 9 36.15 50.44 -39.39
N LYS A 10 35.92 51.66 -38.93
CA LYS A 10 35.49 51.91 -37.55
C LYS A 10 33.98 51.91 -37.33
N LEU A 11 33.19 52.01 -38.39
CA LEU A 11 31.72 52.07 -38.26
C LEU A 11 31.05 50.65 -38.29
N PHE A 12 31.78 49.65 -38.76
CA PHE A 12 31.23 48.28 -38.86
C PHE A 12 31.39 47.44 -37.58
N ILE A 13 32.30 47.81 -36.72
CA ILE A 13 32.55 47.10 -35.45
C ILE A 13 31.57 47.52 -34.36
N PHE A 14 31.03 48.76 -34.43
CA PHE A 14 30.14 49.28 -33.38
C PHE A 14 28.68 48.78 -33.55
N ASN A 15 28.26 48.38 -34.75
CA ASN A 15 26.90 47.90 -34.99
C ASN A 15 26.72 46.39 -34.71
N ASN A 16 27.81 45.62 -34.71
CA ASN A 16 27.72 44.18 -34.37
C ASN A 16 27.84 43.89 -32.87
N PHE A 17 28.34 44.87 -32.08
CA PHE A 17 28.42 44.70 -30.62
C PHE A 17 27.07 44.95 -29.89
N PHE A 18 26.15 45.71 -30.52
CA PHE A 18 24.84 45.98 -29.96
C PHE A 18 23.76 44.91 -30.26
N ILE A 19 23.99 44.06 -31.28
CA ILE A 19 23.11 42.96 -31.64
C ILE A 19 23.42 41.68 -30.82
N LEU A 20 24.69 41.57 -30.33
CA LEU A 20 25.11 40.41 -29.53
C LEU A 20 24.72 40.49 -28.05
N SER A 21 24.34 41.71 -27.59
CA SER A 21 23.92 41.95 -26.21
C SER A 21 22.45 41.63 -25.94
N PHE A 22 21.63 41.38 -26.98
CA PHE A 22 20.19 41.12 -26.85
C PHE A 22 19.81 39.63 -26.87
N ILE A 23 20.80 38.73 -27.12
CA ILE A 23 20.58 37.29 -27.22
C ILE A 23 20.86 36.56 -25.88
N LEU A 24 21.38 37.25 -24.86
CA LEU A 24 21.76 36.62 -23.58
C LEU A 24 20.76 36.84 -22.43
N ILE A 25 19.57 37.36 -22.71
CA ILE A 25 18.51 37.55 -21.66
C ILE A 25 17.33 36.59 -21.84
N ALA A 26 17.40 35.67 -22.76
CA ALA A 26 16.33 34.70 -22.96
C ALA A 26 16.80 33.28 -22.63
N CYS A 27 17.11 32.97 -21.40
CA CYS A 27 17.08 31.61 -20.83
C CYS A 27 17.62 31.59 -19.41
N THR A 28 16.89 32.14 -18.46
CA THR A 28 16.88 31.62 -17.09
C THR A 28 15.56 32.01 -16.47
N PHE A 29 14.46 31.41 -16.97
CA PHE A 29 13.39 31.08 -16.08
C PHE A 29 13.90 29.80 -15.37
N PRO A 30 14.11 29.81 -14.08
CA PRO A 30 14.27 28.56 -13.37
C PRO A 30 12.97 27.79 -13.64
N ASN A 31 13.08 26.67 -14.35
CA ASN A 31 12.02 25.68 -14.30
C ASN A 31 11.87 25.32 -12.82
N ASN A 32 10.90 25.93 -12.19
CA ASN A 32 10.48 25.61 -10.83
C ASN A 32 9.62 24.33 -10.87
N ASP A 33 10.09 23.29 -11.60
CA ASP A 33 9.47 21.96 -11.64
C ASP A 33 9.63 21.21 -10.31
N GLN A 34 10.37 21.76 -9.35
CA GLN A 34 10.51 21.14 -8.03
C GLN A 34 9.25 21.29 -7.15
N GLY A 35 8.28 22.12 -7.52
CA GLY A 35 7.08 22.38 -6.72
C GLY A 35 5.86 21.51 -7.05
N ASN A 36 5.88 20.73 -8.14
CA ASN A 36 4.69 20.01 -8.62
C ASN A 36 4.93 18.50 -8.73
N LYS A 37 5.79 17.95 -7.89
CA LYS A 37 6.14 16.53 -7.90
C LYS A 37 6.01 15.94 -6.50
N LEU A 38 5.53 14.69 -6.44
CA LEU A 38 5.39 13.90 -5.22
C LEU A 38 6.12 12.57 -5.39
N VAL A 39 6.91 12.16 -4.41
CA VAL A 39 7.61 10.86 -4.40
C VAL A 39 6.97 9.97 -3.33
N ILE A 40 6.42 8.85 -3.76
CA ILE A 40 5.75 7.88 -2.89
C ILE A 40 6.55 6.58 -2.84
N TYR A 41 6.92 6.14 -1.65
CA TYR A 41 7.38 4.76 -1.42
C TYR A 41 6.16 3.91 -1.08
N SER A 42 5.76 3.03 -2.02
CA SER A 42 4.54 2.24 -1.91
C SER A 42 4.82 0.76 -1.65
N GLY A 43 4.42 0.30 -0.48
CA GLY A 43 4.30 -1.12 -0.15
C GLY A 43 3.03 -1.77 -0.73
N ARG A 44 2.16 -0.95 -1.34
CA ARG A 44 0.99 -1.38 -2.11
C ARG A 44 1.43 -1.65 -3.53
N SER A 45 0.90 -2.73 -4.14
CA SER A 45 1.25 -3.06 -5.53
C SER A 45 0.71 -2.01 -6.52
N GLU A 46 1.43 -1.82 -7.62
CA GLU A 46 1.05 -0.94 -8.72
C GLU A 46 -0.39 -1.18 -9.18
N SER A 47 -0.77 -2.45 -9.39
CA SER A 47 -2.14 -2.84 -9.78
C SER A 47 -3.24 -2.39 -8.80
N ILE A 48 -2.88 -1.96 -7.60
CA ILE A 48 -3.81 -1.48 -6.57
C ILE A 48 -3.92 0.04 -6.58
N VAL A 49 -2.81 0.75 -6.75
CA VAL A 49 -2.77 2.19 -6.52
C VAL A 49 -2.62 3.03 -7.78
N ASP A 50 -2.28 2.43 -8.91
CA ASP A 50 -1.99 3.14 -10.16
C ASP A 50 -3.18 3.98 -10.64
N GLU A 51 -4.41 3.44 -10.57
CA GLU A 51 -5.61 4.18 -10.95
C GLU A 51 -5.87 5.38 -10.03
N ILE A 52 -5.62 5.23 -8.72
CA ILE A 52 -5.76 6.30 -7.74
C ILE A 52 -4.75 7.41 -8.01
N ILE A 53 -3.50 7.04 -8.28
CA ILE A 53 -2.42 7.98 -8.57
C ILE A 53 -2.70 8.74 -9.86
N LYS A 54 -3.16 8.04 -10.89
CA LYS A 54 -3.54 8.66 -12.17
C LYS A 54 -4.67 9.66 -11.99
N ASP A 55 -5.76 9.29 -11.30
CA ASP A 55 -6.90 10.17 -11.04
C ASP A 55 -6.48 11.40 -10.21
N PHE A 56 -5.61 11.22 -9.20
CA PHE A 56 -5.02 12.32 -8.45
C PHE A 56 -4.22 13.28 -9.34
N SER A 57 -3.33 12.74 -10.17
CA SER A 57 -2.48 13.53 -11.06
C SER A 57 -3.31 14.30 -12.10
N GLU A 58 -4.34 13.67 -12.67
CA GLU A 58 -5.24 14.31 -13.63
C GLU A 58 -6.04 15.47 -13.01
N LYS A 59 -6.48 15.32 -11.75
CA LYS A 59 -7.28 16.34 -11.06
C LYS A 59 -6.47 17.48 -10.49
N THR A 60 -5.24 17.23 -10.07
CA THR A 60 -4.41 18.22 -9.37
C THR A 60 -3.29 18.81 -10.22
N GLY A 61 -2.91 18.14 -11.31
CA GLY A 61 -1.73 18.46 -12.10
C GLY A 61 -0.41 18.10 -11.40
N ILE A 62 -0.44 17.44 -10.22
CA ILE A 62 0.74 17.02 -9.49
C ILE A 62 1.27 15.72 -10.08
N GLN A 63 2.54 15.70 -10.49
CA GLN A 63 3.21 14.49 -10.94
C GLN A 63 3.58 13.61 -9.74
N VAL A 64 3.35 12.30 -9.87
CA VAL A 64 3.66 11.34 -8.82
C VAL A 64 4.65 10.30 -9.34
N ASP A 65 5.80 10.21 -8.70
CA ASP A 65 6.76 9.13 -8.89
C ASP A 65 6.56 8.10 -7.78
N VAL A 66 6.49 6.83 -8.14
CA VAL A 66 6.30 5.76 -7.16
C VAL A 66 7.43 4.76 -7.21
N ARG A 67 7.99 4.47 -6.05
CA ARG A 67 8.88 3.33 -5.85
C ARG A 67 8.08 2.19 -5.22
N TYR A 68 7.88 1.12 -5.99
CA TYR A 68 7.19 -0.09 -5.54
C TYR A 68 8.16 -1.12 -4.97
N ALA A 69 7.92 -1.59 -3.76
CA ALA A 69 8.57 -2.75 -3.14
C ALA A 69 7.68 -3.27 -2.00
N ASN A 70 8.09 -4.32 -1.28
CA ASN A 70 7.34 -4.71 -0.09
C ASN A 70 7.51 -3.69 1.05
N SER A 71 6.48 -3.58 1.92
CA SER A 71 6.45 -2.57 2.99
C SER A 71 7.66 -2.67 3.94
N THR A 72 8.13 -3.88 4.23
CA THR A 72 9.28 -4.09 5.12
C THR A 72 10.58 -3.60 4.49
N GLU A 73 10.78 -3.86 3.19
CA GLU A 73 11.94 -3.36 2.45
C GLU A 73 11.96 -1.83 2.41
N LEU A 74 10.80 -1.21 2.10
CA LEU A 74 10.69 0.25 2.04
C LEU A 74 10.85 0.90 3.41
N ALA A 75 10.28 0.33 4.47
CA ALA A 75 10.50 0.82 5.83
C ALA A 75 11.99 0.78 6.22
N ASN A 76 12.68 -0.33 5.91
CA ASN A 76 14.13 -0.43 6.15
C ASN A 76 14.91 0.58 5.30
N THR A 77 14.52 0.77 4.04
CA THR A 77 15.13 1.78 3.15
C THR A 77 15.00 3.16 3.74
N ILE A 78 13.79 3.57 4.15
CA ILE A 78 13.52 4.87 4.77
C ILE A 78 14.37 5.07 6.04
N ILE A 79 14.48 4.05 6.88
CA ILE A 79 15.29 4.09 8.11
C ILE A 79 16.78 4.26 7.78
N LEU A 80 17.29 3.56 6.77
CA LEU A 80 18.69 3.68 6.33
C LEU A 80 18.97 5.03 5.66
N GLU A 81 18.07 5.55 4.86
CA GLU A 81 18.16 6.87 4.22
C GLU A 81 18.08 8.00 5.28
N GLY A 82 17.32 7.79 6.35
CA GLY A 82 17.16 8.73 7.45
C GLY A 82 16.78 10.12 6.96
N ASN A 83 17.58 11.14 7.32
CA ASN A 83 17.34 12.54 6.91
C ASN A 83 17.65 12.82 5.43
N ASN A 84 18.08 11.85 4.66
CA ASN A 84 18.36 11.96 3.23
C ASN A 84 17.33 11.25 2.36
N SER A 85 16.25 10.72 2.94
CA SER A 85 15.22 10.05 2.16
C SER A 85 14.61 11.02 1.12
N PRO A 86 14.56 10.62 -0.16
CA PRO A 86 13.92 11.42 -1.20
C PRO A 86 12.39 11.28 -1.20
N ALA A 87 11.84 10.34 -0.44
CA ALA A 87 10.41 10.10 -0.41
C ALA A 87 9.68 11.20 0.38
N ASP A 88 8.51 11.58 -0.14
CA ASP A 88 7.57 12.47 0.55
C ASP A 88 6.60 11.68 1.41
N LEU A 89 6.15 10.53 0.90
CA LEU A 89 5.14 9.66 1.52
C LEU A 89 5.63 8.21 1.62
N PHE A 90 5.29 7.56 2.72
CA PHE A 90 5.34 6.11 2.85
C PHE A 90 3.94 5.54 2.92
N PHE A 91 3.55 4.80 1.89
CA PHE A 91 2.27 4.12 1.77
C PHE A 91 2.45 2.64 2.05
N SER A 92 2.18 2.21 3.27
CA SER A 92 2.39 0.84 3.71
C SER A 92 1.16 -0.04 3.55
N GLN A 93 1.41 -1.30 3.29
CA GLN A 93 0.39 -2.33 3.30
C GLN A 93 -0.06 -2.72 4.72
N ASP A 94 0.68 -2.45 5.75
CA ASP A 94 0.43 -2.90 7.12
C ASP A 94 0.86 -1.85 8.15
N PRO A 95 0.27 -1.86 9.36
CA PRO A 95 0.56 -0.89 10.41
C PRO A 95 1.95 -1.10 11.05
N ILE A 96 2.47 -2.34 11.08
CA ILE A 96 3.75 -2.65 11.76
C ILE A 96 4.89 -1.86 11.13
N ASN A 97 4.93 -1.81 9.79
CA ASN A 97 5.97 -1.06 9.10
C ASN A 97 5.79 0.46 9.21
N LEU A 98 4.57 0.96 9.39
CA LEU A 98 4.31 2.37 9.69
C LEU A 98 4.79 2.73 11.09
N GLU A 99 4.44 1.92 12.10
CA GLU A 99 4.92 2.11 13.47
C GLU A 99 6.44 2.05 13.55
N LYS A 100 7.07 1.12 12.86
CA LYS A 100 8.54 1.01 12.80
C LYS A 100 9.20 2.31 12.29
N VAL A 101 8.64 2.96 11.28
CA VAL A 101 9.14 4.25 10.78
C VAL A 101 8.81 5.39 11.76
N ALA A 102 7.62 5.35 12.40
CA ALA A 102 7.21 6.33 13.41
C ALA A 102 8.10 6.29 14.67
N GLU A 103 8.44 5.10 15.16
CA GLU A 103 9.36 4.90 16.31
C GLU A 103 10.75 5.48 16.05
N GLN A 104 11.22 5.47 14.80
CA GLN A 104 12.47 6.14 14.38
C GLN A 104 12.32 7.65 14.22
N ASN A 105 11.12 8.22 14.55
CA ASN A 105 10.84 9.64 14.46
C ASN A 105 11.07 10.22 13.03
N LEU A 106 10.77 9.44 11.99
CA LEU A 106 10.96 9.82 10.58
C LEU A 106 9.72 10.39 9.91
N PHE A 107 8.53 10.27 10.52
CA PHE A 107 7.33 10.95 10.07
C PHE A 107 7.19 12.34 10.69
N THR A 108 6.60 13.28 9.96
CA THR A 108 6.06 14.52 10.51
C THR A 108 4.66 14.28 11.08
N GLN A 109 4.23 15.14 12.01
CA GLN A 109 2.82 15.10 12.43
C GLN A 109 1.92 15.44 11.25
N LEU A 110 0.81 14.73 11.15
CA LEU A 110 -0.21 15.00 10.15
C LEU A 110 -0.95 16.32 10.49
N PRO A 111 -1.39 17.08 9.46
CA PRO A 111 -2.27 18.22 9.66
C PRO A 111 -3.54 17.85 10.44
N ILE A 112 -4.02 18.79 11.25
CA ILE A 112 -5.21 18.56 12.08
C ILE A 112 -6.47 18.26 11.26
N GLU A 113 -6.56 18.82 10.06
CA GLU A 113 -7.65 18.62 9.11
C GLU A 113 -7.72 17.15 8.66
N ILE A 114 -6.56 16.54 8.39
CA ILE A 114 -6.46 15.11 8.06
C ILE A 114 -6.85 14.25 9.26
N MET A 115 -6.37 14.59 10.47
CA MET A 115 -6.68 13.84 11.68
C MET A 115 -8.15 13.93 12.08
N GLN A 116 -8.82 15.03 11.74
CA GLN A 116 -10.25 15.26 11.97
C GLN A 116 -11.15 14.78 10.82
N SER A 117 -10.55 14.27 9.72
CA SER A 117 -11.35 13.64 8.65
C SER A 117 -12.22 12.54 9.26
N SER A 118 -13.44 12.39 8.73
CA SER A 118 -14.49 11.49 9.25
C SER A 118 -14.12 10.01 9.13
N LEU A 119 -13.05 9.62 9.81
CA LEU A 119 -12.68 8.21 9.92
C LEU A 119 -13.69 7.49 10.79
N ASN A 120 -14.03 6.29 10.42
CA ASN A 120 -14.87 5.41 11.23
C ASN A 120 -14.26 5.31 12.64
N SER A 121 -15.06 5.63 13.67
CA SER A 121 -14.64 5.84 15.06
C SER A 121 -13.92 4.67 15.75
N ASN A 122 -13.83 3.53 15.05
CA ASN A 122 -13.17 2.33 15.56
C ASN A 122 -11.64 2.32 15.38
N PHE A 123 -11.05 3.36 14.74
CA PHE A 123 -9.60 3.42 14.55
C PHE A 123 -8.97 4.44 15.47
N GLN A 124 -8.05 3.97 16.32
CA GLN A 124 -7.12 4.86 17.01
C GLN A 124 -6.12 5.39 15.97
N ILE A 125 -6.22 6.69 15.69
CA ILE A 125 -5.30 7.40 14.81
C ILE A 125 -4.11 7.81 15.67
N ASN A 126 -2.90 7.43 15.24
CA ASN A 126 -1.74 8.11 15.77
C ASN A 126 -1.50 9.41 14.98
N ASN A 127 -0.72 10.34 15.55
CA ASN A 127 -0.52 11.65 14.94
C ASN A 127 0.42 11.62 13.70
N TYR A 128 0.93 10.46 13.28
CA TYR A 128 2.01 10.34 12.31
C TYR A 128 1.63 9.64 11.02
N TRP A 129 0.62 8.79 11.06
CA TRP A 129 0.08 8.12 9.89
C TRP A 129 -1.42 7.88 10.05
N ILE A 130 -2.10 7.67 8.92
CA ILE A 130 -3.55 7.49 8.89
C ILE A 130 -3.90 6.23 8.10
N PRO A 131 -4.92 5.44 8.52
CA PRO A 131 -5.43 4.34 7.72
C PRO A 131 -6.06 4.84 6.43
N THR A 132 -5.89 4.08 5.34
CA THR A 132 -6.40 4.41 4.00
C THR A 132 -7.40 3.39 3.47
N SER A 133 -7.32 2.16 3.95
CA SER A 133 -8.26 1.06 3.68
C SER A 133 -8.05 -0.04 4.69
N LEU A 134 -9.04 -0.96 4.78
CA LEU A 134 -8.93 -2.11 5.68
C LEU A 134 -9.02 -3.40 4.90
N ARG A 135 -8.36 -4.40 5.42
CA ARG A 135 -8.39 -5.76 4.91
C ARG A 135 -8.49 -6.75 6.05
N VAL A 136 -9.03 -7.92 5.74
CA VAL A 136 -9.23 -8.99 6.71
C VAL A 136 -8.45 -10.22 6.27
N ARG A 137 -7.73 -10.84 7.20
CA ARG A 137 -7.16 -12.18 6.99
C ARG A 137 -8.29 -13.19 6.86
N THR A 138 -8.13 -14.15 5.98
CA THR A 138 -9.11 -15.20 5.75
C THR A 138 -8.43 -16.53 5.44
N LEU A 139 -9.21 -17.60 5.51
CA LEU A 139 -8.86 -18.87 4.92
C LEU A 139 -9.52 -18.97 3.55
N GLY A 140 -8.71 -18.95 2.48
CA GLY A 140 -9.18 -19.28 1.13
C GLY A 140 -9.40 -20.77 0.98
N TYR A 141 -10.47 -21.19 0.30
CA TYR A 141 -10.78 -22.58 0.00
C TYR A 141 -11.61 -22.70 -1.27
N ASN A 142 -11.60 -23.87 -1.93
CA ASN A 142 -12.49 -24.17 -3.05
C ASN A 142 -13.77 -24.86 -2.53
N SER A 143 -14.93 -24.22 -2.76
CA SER A 143 -16.22 -24.69 -2.22
C SER A 143 -16.83 -25.89 -2.95
N THR A 144 -16.25 -26.33 -4.05
CA THR A 144 -16.68 -27.59 -4.73
C THR A 144 -15.94 -28.80 -4.19
N SER A 145 -14.69 -28.65 -3.77
CA SER A 145 -13.85 -29.74 -3.26
C SER A 145 -13.74 -29.79 -1.74
N THR A 146 -14.21 -28.74 -1.03
CA THR A 146 -14.18 -28.65 0.44
C THR A 146 -15.57 -28.40 0.99
N GLN A 147 -16.06 -29.34 1.83
CA GLN A 147 -17.35 -29.20 2.50
C GLN A 147 -17.26 -28.27 3.70
N GLN A 148 -18.41 -27.69 4.10
CA GLN A 148 -18.46 -26.71 5.19
C GLN A 148 -18.00 -27.31 6.53
N GLU A 149 -18.26 -28.58 6.76
CA GLU A 149 -17.90 -29.34 7.97
C GLU A 149 -16.40 -29.63 8.07
N GLU A 150 -15.66 -29.41 6.98
CA GLU A 150 -14.22 -29.55 6.94
C GLU A 150 -13.45 -28.22 7.24
N LEU A 151 -14.20 -27.11 7.32
CA LEU A 151 -13.63 -25.81 7.63
C LEU A 151 -13.24 -25.75 9.12
N PRO A 152 -12.03 -25.25 9.45
CA PRO A 152 -11.55 -25.18 10.82
C PRO A 152 -12.28 -24.08 11.60
N ILE A 153 -12.53 -24.28 12.89
CA ILE A 153 -13.17 -23.28 13.76
C ILE A 153 -12.22 -22.10 13.98
N ASP A 154 -10.92 -22.40 14.15
CA ASP A 154 -9.86 -21.42 14.39
C ASP A 154 -8.55 -21.79 13.67
N LEU A 155 -7.50 -20.95 13.84
CA LEU A 155 -6.18 -21.21 13.26
C LEU A 155 -5.51 -22.48 13.79
N TYR A 156 -5.81 -22.89 15.02
CA TYR A 156 -5.16 -24.04 15.64
C TYR A 156 -5.66 -25.36 15.06
N GLU A 157 -6.93 -25.41 14.61
CA GLU A 157 -7.49 -26.58 13.94
C GLU A 157 -6.97 -26.83 12.52
N LEU A 158 -6.25 -25.85 11.93
CA LEU A 158 -5.50 -26.09 10.69
C LEU A 158 -4.47 -27.21 10.86
N ILE A 159 -3.95 -27.38 12.08
CA ILE A 159 -3.01 -28.44 12.42
C ILE A 159 -3.79 -29.75 12.62
N ASN A 160 -4.07 -30.41 11.51
CA ASN A 160 -4.79 -31.68 11.50
C ASN A 160 -4.15 -32.59 10.43
N SER A 161 -4.00 -33.87 10.73
CA SER A 161 -3.41 -34.83 9.82
C SER A 161 -4.13 -34.90 8.46
N LYS A 162 -5.43 -34.58 8.40
CA LYS A 162 -6.21 -34.47 7.16
C LYS A 162 -5.74 -33.33 6.26
N ASN A 163 -5.06 -32.31 6.81
CA ASN A 163 -4.57 -31.15 6.11
C ASN A 163 -3.08 -31.24 5.77
N LYS A 164 -2.43 -32.39 6.04
CA LYS A 164 -1.01 -32.59 5.76
C LYS A 164 -0.67 -32.30 4.30
N ASN A 165 0.30 -31.42 4.07
CA ASN A 165 0.75 -30.96 2.74
C ASN A 165 -0.38 -30.35 1.88
N LYS A 166 -1.44 -29.82 2.50
CA LYS A 166 -2.59 -29.22 1.80
C LYS A 166 -2.84 -27.75 2.16
N ILE A 167 -1.95 -27.14 2.92
CA ILE A 167 -2.05 -25.75 3.34
C ILE A 167 -1.01 -24.93 2.60
N GLY A 168 -1.43 -23.85 1.97
CA GLY A 168 -0.56 -22.84 1.38
C GLY A 168 -0.30 -21.70 2.35
N LEU A 169 0.95 -21.28 2.44
CA LEU A 169 1.37 -20.11 3.22
C LEU A 169 2.29 -19.21 2.38
N ALA A 170 2.30 -17.94 2.70
CA ALA A 170 3.31 -16.98 2.22
C ALA A 170 4.03 -16.37 3.43
N PRO A 171 5.02 -17.06 4.02
CA PRO A 171 5.60 -16.70 5.33
C PRO A 171 6.30 -15.34 5.34
N THR A 172 6.84 -14.91 4.21
CA THR A 172 7.53 -13.62 4.04
C THR A 172 6.59 -12.45 3.76
N ASN A 173 5.30 -12.73 3.56
CA ASN A 173 4.30 -11.68 3.34
C ASN A 173 3.99 -10.92 4.63
N SER A 174 4.02 -9.59 4.57
CA SER A 174 3.80 -8.73 5.75
C SER A 174 2.47 -9.01 6.47
N SER A 175 1.40 -9.36 5.74
CA SER A 175 0.11 -9.68 6.37
C SER A 175 0.14 -11.01 7.14
N PHE A 176 0.95 -11.98 6.71
CA PHE A 176 1.17 -13.20 7.48
C PHE A 176 1.97 -12.91 8.75
N ILE A 177 3.02 -12.10 8.63
CA ILE A 177 3.84 -11.65 9.78
C ILE A 177 2.97 -10.89 10.79
N THR A 178 2.11 -9.98 10.33
CA THR A 178 1.18 -9.25 11.20
C THR A 178 0.20 -10.20 11.91
N MET A 179 -0.31 -11.21 11.23
CA MET A 179 -1.17 -12.23 11.84
C MET A 179 -0.40 -13.01 12.94
N VAL A 180 0.84 -13.40 12.69
CA VAL A 180 1.68 -14.08 13.69
C VAL A 180 1.97 -13.15 14.87
N SER A 181 2.24 -11.86 14.64
CA SER A 181 2.41 -10.86 15.70
C SER A 181 1.16 -10.72 16.57
N CYS A 182 -0.02 -10.74 15.93
CA CYS A 182 -1.29 -10.78 16.65
C CYS A 182 -1.40 -12.02 17.55
N MET A 183 -1.04 -13.21 17.04
CA MET A 183 -1.04 -14.44 17.84
C MET A 183 -0.08 -14.35 19.03
N ILE A 184 1.12 -13.77 18.84
CA ILE A 184 2.07 -13.56 19.95
C ILE A 184 1.47 -12.64 21.02
N TYR A 185 0.80 -11.56 20.59
CA TYR A 185 0.22 -10.59 21.52
C TYR A 185 -0.93 -11.16 22.34
N PHE A 186 -1.86 -11.90 21.72
CA PHE A 186 -3.07 -12.39 22.38
C PHE A 186 -2.93 -13.79 22.98
N ASP A 187 -2.19 -14.69 22.32
CA ASP A 187 -2.07 -16.09 22.70
C ASP A 187 -0.75 -16.40 23.40
N GLY A 188 0.22 -15.49 23.33
CA GLY A 188 1.56 -15.64 23.88
C GLY A 188 2.55 -16.32 22.93
N GLU A 189 3.84 -16.05 23.16
CA GLU A 189 4.94 -16.50 22.30
C GLU A 189 5.06 -18.03 22.26
N GLU A 190 4.93 -18.70 23.41
CA GLU A 190 5.08 -20.15 23.49
C GLU A 190 4.02 -20.90 22.66
N LYS A 191 2.76 -20.49 22.79
CA LYS A 191 1.64 -21.11 22.05
C LYS A 191 1.78 -20.84 20.56
N THR A 192 2.18 -19.61 20.18
CA THR A 192 2.40 -19.22 18.78
C THR A 192 3.56 -19.99 18.16
N ASN A 193 4.70 -20.11 18.86
CA ASN A 193 5.84 -20.89 18.40
C ASN A 193 5.50 -22.37 18.25
N THR A 194 4.69 -22.91 19.16
CA THR A 194 4.18 -24.28 19.05
C THR A 194 3.31 -24.46 17.80
N TRP A 195 2.43 -23.50 17.51
CA TRP A 195 1.62 -23.51 16.29
C TRP A 195 2.49 -23.45 15.04
N LEU A 196 3.46 -22.52 14.96
CA LEU A 196 4.40 -22.40 13.85
C LEU A 196 5.20 -23.68 13.61
N LYS A 197 5.69 -24.29 14.69
CA LYS A 197 6.39 -25.58 14.63
C LYS A 197 5.48 -26.67 14.09
N ASN A 198 4.28 -26.81 14.62
CA ASN A 198 3.36 -27.87 14.25
C ASN A 198 2.88 -27.75 12.80
N ILE A 199 2.61 -26.51 12.31
CA ILE A 199 2.22 -26.30 10.89
C ILE A 199 3.39 -26.62 9.95
N HIS A 200 4.63 -26.33 10.38
CA HIS A 200 5.83 -26.74 9.66
C HIS A 200 5.98 -28.27 9.61
N ASP A 201 5.88 -28.94 10.75
CA ASP A 201 6.06 -30.39 10.88
C ASP A 201 4.95 -31.16 10.12
N GLN A 202 3.73 -30.61 10.10
CA GLN A 202 2.63 -31.14 9.30
C GLN A 202 2.91 -31.06 7.80
N GLY A 203 3.74 -30.09 7.38
CA GLY A 203 3.99 -29.73 6.01
C GLY A 203 2.98 -28.71 5.48
N TYR A 204 3.51 -27.61 4.96
CA TYR A 204 2.77 -26.64 4.16
C TYR A 204 3.49 -26.42 2.83
N ILE A 205 2.80 -25.83 1.86
CA ILE A 205 3.40 -25.44 0.58
C ILE A 205 3.65 -23.92 0.64
N GLU A 206 4.89 -23.54 0.41
CA GLU A 206 5.29 -22.13 0.41
C GLU A 206 4.96 -21.47 -0.92
N TYR A 207 4.34 -20.30 -0.85
CA TYR A 207 4.01 -19.45 -2.00
C TYR A 207 4.64 -18.07 -1.83
N PRO A 208 5.03 -17.41 -2.94
CA PRO A 208 5.62 -16.08 -2.87
C PRO A 208 4.63 -14.99 -2.44
N ASN A 209 3.33 -15.21 -2.68
CA ASN A 209 2.28 -14.22 -2.37
C ASN A 209 0.89 -14.87 -2.28
N ASN A 210 -0.12 -14.05 -1.92
CA ASN A 210 -1.51 -14.52 -1.77
C ASN A 210 -2.16 -14.86 -3.13
N SER A 211 -1.83 -14.18 -4.22
CA SER A 211 -2.43 -14.45 -5.55
C SER A 211 -2.09 -15.87 -6.03
N THR A 212 -0.84 -16.31 -5.83
CA THR A 212 -0.41 -17.66 -6.21
C THR A 212 -1.07 -18.73 -5.35
N GLN A 213 -1.37 -18.45 -4.07
CA GLN A 213 -2.17 -19.32 -3.22
C GLN A 213 -3.61 -19.47 -3.75
N ILE A 214 -4.25 -18.38 -4.18
CA ILE A 214 -5.62 -18.41 -4.73
C ILE A 214 -5.67 -19.28 -6.00
N ASN A 215 -4.70 -19.11 -6.91
CA ASN A 215 -4.59 -19.97 -8.10
C ASN A 215 -4.45 -21.46 -7.73
N ALA A 216 -3.61 -21.77 -6.75
CA ALA A 216 -3.38 -23.14 -6.29
C ALA A 216 -4.64 -23.75 -5.64
N ILE A 217 -5.44 -22.94 -4.93
CA ILE A 217 -6.72 -23.35 -4.37
C ILE A 217 -7.73 -23.65 -5.48
N ASP A 218 -7.82 -22.78 -6.50
CA ASP A 218 -8.77 -22.98 -7.60
C ASP A 218 -8.47 -24.23 -8.42
N ASN A 219 -7.18 -24.58 -8.55
CA ASN A 219 -6.68 -25.79 -9.21
C ASN A 219 -6.68 -27.04 -8.30
N ASP A 220 -7.17 -26.96 -7.05
CA ASP A 220 -7.13 -28.03 -6.06
C ASP A 220 -5.72 -28.57 -5.72
N GLU A 221 -4.67 -27.78 -5.97
CA GLU A 221 -3.28 -28.09 -5.58
C GLU A 221 -3.11 -28.05 -4.07
N ILE A 222 -3.78 -27.09 -3.42
CA ILE A 222 -3.91 -26.97 -1.97
C ILE A 222 -5.38 -26.85 -1.58
N LYS A 223 -5.68 -27.32 -0.37
CA LYS A 223 -7.04 -27.25 0.17
C LYS A 223 -7.34 -25.88 0.79
N PHE A 224 -6.36 -25.33 1.50
CA PHE A 224 -6.48 -24.09 2.25
C PHE A 224 -5.31 -23.16 1.99
N GLY A 225 -5.58 -21.85 1.97
CA GLY A 225 -4.55 -20.82 1.94
C GLY A 225 -4.87 -19.69 2.92
N LEU A 226 -3.89 -19.28 3.73
CA LEU A 226 -4.04 -18.10 4.58
C LEU A 226 -3.76 -16.85 3.74
N VAL A 227 -4.82 -16.13 3.36
CA VAL A 227 -4.78 -14.99 2.42
C VAL A 227 -5.49 -13.76 2.98
N ASN A 228 -5.41 -12.63 2.28
CA ASN A 228 -6.31 -11.51 2.52
C ASN A 228 -7.56 -11.65 1.65
N HIS A 229 -8.71 -11.27 2.18
CA HIS A 229 -10.04 -11.48 1.59
C HIS A 229 -10.17 -10.96 0.16
N TYR A 230 -9.57 -9.80 -0.14
CA TYR A 230 -9.73 -9.15 -1.44
C TYR A 230 -9.07 -9.90 -2.60
N TYR A 231 -8.06 -10.74 -2.33
CA TYR A 231 -7.44 -11.55 -3.38
C TYR A 231 -8.43 -12.56 -3.98
N THR A 232 -9.24 -13.18 -3.14
CA THR A 232 -10.31 -14.09 -3.59
C THR A 232 -11.36 -13.34 -4.42
N LEU A 233 -11.78 -12.15 -3.97
CA LEU A 233 -12.80 -11.36 -4.66
C LEU A 233 -12.31 -10.84 -6.01
N ARG A 234 -11.08 -10.34 -6.07
CA ARG A 234 -10.43 -9.92 -7.33
C ARG A 234 -10.29 -11.08 -8.30
N TYR A 235 -9.78 -12.22 -7.82
CA TYR A 235 -9.63 -13.42 -8.65
C TYR A 235 -10.97 -13.85 -9.26
N LYS A 236 -12.05 -13.84 -8.47
CA LYS A 236 -13.39 -14.17 -8.96
C LYS A 236 -13.95 -13.15 -9.94
N SER A 237 -13.62 -11.87 -9.80
CA SER A 237 -14.06 -10.85 -10.78
C SER A 237 -13.45 -11.07 -12.16
N GLU A 238 -12.25 -11.62 -12.22
CA GLU A 238 -11.53 -12.00 -13.45
C GLU A 238 -11.88 -13.42 -13.93
N ASN A 239 -12.22 -14.32 -13.00
CA ASN A 239 -12.50 -15.76 -13.25
C ASN A 239 -13.90 -16.12 -12.71
N GLN A 240 -14.94 -15.78 -13.44
CA GLN A 240 -16.35 -15.90 -13.01
C GLN A 240 -16.79 -17.33 -12.69
N THR A 241 -16.11 -18.34 -13.23
CA THR A 241 -16.38 -19.76 -12.98
C THR A 241 -15.67 -20.31 -11.75
N SER A 242 -14.78 -19.53 -11.13
CA SER A 242 -14.04 -19.95 -9.94
C SER A 242 -14.95 -20.15 -8.73
N ASN A 243 -14.72 -21.24 -8.01
CA ASN A 243 -15.43 -21.61 -6.80
C ASN A 243 -14.64 -21.28 -5.51
N VAL A 244 -13.55 -20.53 -5.64
CA VAL A 244 -12.77 -20.08 -4.48
C VAL A 244 -13.59 -19.12 -3.62
N LYS A 245 -13.59 -19.35 -2.32
CA LYS A 245 -14.31 -18.54 -1.32
C LYS A 245 -13.40 -18.17 -0.16
N ASN A 246 -13.79 -17.10 0.51
CA ASN A 246 -13.24 -16.71 1.81
C ASN A 246 -14.01 -17.39 2.93
N TYR A 247 -13.30 -17.96 3.88
CA TYR A 247 -13.84 -18.35 5.17
C TYR A 247 -13.26 -17.46 6.26
N TYR A 248 -14.14 -16.86 7.04
CA TYR A 248 -13.78 -15.96 8.14
C TYR A 248 -13.92 -16.72 9.46
N PHE A 249 -12.81 -16.80 10.20
CA PHE A 249 -12.84 -17.37 11.53
C PHE A 249 -13.68 -16.51 12.47
N LYS A 250 -14.38 -17.13 13.39
CA LYS A 250 -15.27 -16.42 14.32
C LYS A 250 -14.50 -15.67 15.42
N SER A 251 -13.25 -16.03 15.66
CA SER A 251 -12.41 -15.43 16.70
C SER A 251 -10.94 -15.61 16.40
N GLY A 252 -10.10 -14.87 17.13
CA GLY A 252 -8.66 -14.95 17.04
C GLY A 252 -8.07 -14.29 15.80
N CYS A 253 -6.76 -14.40 15.64
CA CYS A 253 -5.98 -13.70 14.62
C CYS A 253 -6.20 -14.20 13.18
N GLY A 254 -6.97 -15.27 12.98
CA GLY A 254 -7.26 -15.82 11.66
C GLY A 254 -8.11 -14.91 10.76
N SER A 255 -8.92 -14.04 11.37
CA SER A 255 -9.69 -13.00 10.68
C SER A 255 -9.32 -11.61 11.17
N LEU A 256 -8.04 -11.39 11.42
CA LEU A 256 -7.48 -10.09 11.81
C LEU A 256 -7.81 -9.00 10.79
N VAL A 257 -8.42 -7.92 11.27
CA VAL A 257 -8.61 -6.69 10.51
C VAL A 257 -7.32 -5.88 10.56
N MET A 258 -6.81 -5.51 9.40
CA MET A 258 -5.54 -4.78 9.29
C MET A 258 -5.72 -3.54 8.42
N PRO A 259 -5.35 -2.35 8.90
CA PRO A 259 -5.27 -1.18 8.05
C PRO A 259 -4.05 -1.25 7.11
N SER A 260 -4.21 -0.77 5.89
CA SER A 260 -3.11 -0.12 5.17
C SER A 260 -3.14 1.36 5.55
N GLY A 261 -1.99 2.01 5.47
CA GLY A 261 -1.93 3.40 5.90
C GLY A 261 -0.80 4.17 5.25
N ILE A 262 -0.80 5.48 5.46
CA ILE A 262 0.12 6.41 4.83
C ILE A 262 0.58 7.47 5.83
N GLY A 263 1.86 7.84 5.76
CA GLY A 263 2.45 8.91 6.56
C GLY A 263 3.36 9.80 5.73
N ILE A 264 3.49 11.07 6.15
CA ILE A 264 4.36 12.08 5.52
C ILE A 264 5.74 12.02 6.16
N LEU A 265 6.79 11.84 5.37
CA LEU A 265 8.15 11.82 5.89
C LEU A 265 8.60 13.24 6.30
N LYS A 266 9.40 13.32 7.37
CA LYS A 266 9.97 14.60 7.84
C LYS A 266 10.83 15.29 6.80
N THR A 267 11.50 14.51 5.96
CA THR A 267 12.38 14.95 4.88
C THR A 267 11.63 15.56 3.69
N SER A 268 10.32 15.33 3.60
CA SER A 268 9.49 15.85 2.52
C SER A 268 9.62 17.37 2.40
N LYS A 269 9.91 17.81 1.18
CA LYS A 269 9.89 19.22 0.78
C LYS A 269 8.54 19.62 0.16
N ASN A 270 7.66 18.64 -0.08
CA ASN A 270 6.37 18.77 -0.77
C ASN A 270 5.21 18.43 0.17
N LYS A 271 5.28 18.87 1.45
CA LYS A 271 4.31 18.47 2.49
C LYS A 271 2.87 18.86 2.16
N GLU A 272 2.68 19.99 1.47
CA GLU A 272 1.35 20.42 1.01
C GLU A 272 0.78 19.42 -0.02
N ASN A 273 1.55 19.07 -1.04
CA ASN A 273 1.14 18.07 -2.03
C ASN A 273 0.92 16.68 -1.39
N ALA A 274 1.76 16.32 -0.40
CA ALA A 274 1.62 15.09 0.36
C ALA A 274 0.31 15.07 1.16
N SER A 275 -0.05 16.18 1.80
CA SER A 275 -1.34 16.33 2.50
C SER A 275 -2.52 16.23 1.52
N MET A 276 -2.44 16.91 0.37
CA MET A 276 -3.46 16.82 -0.68
C MET A 276 -3.67 15.38 -1.17
N PHE A 277 -2.59 14.60 -1.30
CA PHE A 277 -2.71 13.18 -1.69
C PHE A 277 -3.42 12.36 -0.61
N ILE A 278 -3.10 12.59 0.67
CA ILE A 278 -3.78 11.90 1.77
C ILE A 278 -5.28 12.29 1.81
N GLU A 279 -5.60 13.57 1.72
CA GLU A 279 -6.98 14.05 1.66
C GLU A 279 -7.73 13.43 0.47
N PHE A 280 -7.07 13.34 -0.69
CA PHE A 280 -7.63 12.70 -1.87
C PHE A 280 -7.96 11.23 -1.63
N LEU A 281 -7.07 10.48 -0.96
CA LEU A 281 -7.31 9.08 -0.58
C LEU A 281 -8.54 8.93 0.33
N LEU A 282 -8.86 9.93 1.14
CA LEU A 282 -9.97 9.93 2.07
C LEU A 282 -11.27 10.50 1.49
N THR A 283 -11.28 10.92 0.21
CA THR A 283 -12.54 11.34 -0.43
C THR A 283 -13.48 10.15 -0.64
N SER A 284 -14.80 10.39 -0.59
CA SER A 284 -15.82 9.36 -0.84
C SER A 284 -15.60 8.66 -2.19
N ASN A 285 -15.28 9.41 -3.24
CA ASN A 285 -15.04 8.84 -4.58
C ASN A 285 -13.86 7.86 -4.58
N THR A 286 -12.75 8.20 -3.94
CA THR A 286 -11.57 7.31 -3.86
C THR A 286 -11.86 6.11 -2.97
N GLN A 287 -12.58 6.29 -1.87
CA GLN A 287 -12.96 5.18 -1.00
C GLN A 287 -13.97 4.24 -1.66
N GLU A 288 -14.91 4.75 -2.47
CA GLU A 288 -15.78 3.91 -3.32
C GLU A 288 -15.00 3.14 -4.38
N LEU A 289 -13.97 3.76 -5.00
CA LEU A 289 -13.09 3.07 -5.93
C LEU A 289 -12.32 1.93 -5.22
N ILE A 290 -11.75 2.20 -4.04
CA ILE A 290 -11.08 1.21 -3.20
C ILE A 290 -12.02 0.04 -2.90
N THR A 291 -13.25 0.33 -2.51
CA THR A 291 -14.22 -0.69 -2.11
C THR A 291 -14.72 -1.50 -3.31
N ASN A 292 -15.03 -0.86 -4.42
CA ASN A 292 -15.68 -1.52 -5.55
C ASN A 292 -14.70 -2.19 -6.53
N LYS A 293 -13.47 -1.66 -6.67
CA LYS A 293 -12.47 -2.23 -7.58
C LYS A 293 -11.39 -3.03 -6.87
N LEU A 294 -10.98 -2.58 -5.68
CA LEU A 294 -9.92 -3.26 -4.93
C LEU A 294 -10.48 -4.25 -3.91
N PHE A 295 -11.79 -4.21 -3.66
CA PHE A 295 -12.48 -5.06 -2.68
C PHE A 295 -11.91 -4.93 -1.27
N GLU A 296 -11.39 -3.77 -0.91
CA GLU A 296 -10.97 -3.46 0.46
C GLU A 296 -12.06 -2.65 1.17
N PHE A 297 -12.14 -2.75 2.49
CA PHE A 297 -13.11 -1.98 3.26
C PHE A 297 -12.68 -0.51 3.34
N PRO A 298 -13.62 0.42 3.23
CA PRO A 298 -13.34 1.84 3.39
C PRO A 298 -13.04 2.19 4.85
N VAL A 299 -12.30 3.29 5.04
CA VAL A 299 -12.00 3.84 6.38
C VAL A 299 -12.92 4.99 6.76
N ILE A 300 -13.75 5.46 5.83
CA ILE A 300 -14.81 6.45 6.05
C ILE A 300 -16.15 5.83 5.72
N ASP A 301 -17.22 6.46 6.19
CA ASP A 301 -18.56 6.07 5.77
C ASP A 301 -18.81 6.46 4.31
N ILE A 302 -19.18 5.48 3.49
CA ILE A 302 -19.50 5.65 2.07
C ILE A 302 -20.94 5.20 1.80
N VAL A 303 -21.56 5.83 0.80
CA VAL A 303 -22.96 5.56 0.45
C VAL A 303 -23.10 4.22 -0.28
N ASN A 304 -22.17 3.89 -1.17
CA ASN A 304 -22.23 2.71 -2.02
C ASN A 304 -21.27 1.63 -1.52
N GLN A 305 -21.73 0.81 -0.58
CA GLN A 305 -20.96 -0.33 -0.11
C GLN A 305 -21.01 -1.48 -1.12
N ASN A 306 -19.87 -2.17 -1.28
CA ASN A 306 -19.80 -3.36 -2.13
C ASN A 306 -20.48 -4.54 -1.44
N ASN A 307 -21.58 -5.03 -2.00
CA ASN A 307 -22.37 -6.15 -1.45
C ASN A 307 -21.60 -7.50 -1.39
N GLN A 308 -20.42 -7.59 -2.00
CA GLN A 308 -19.56 -8.77 -1.91
C GLN A 308 -18.68 -8.77 -0.65
N LEU A 309 -18.58 -7.62 0.02
CA LEU A 309 -17.90 -7.49 1.30
C LEU A 309 -18.87 -7.79 2.45
N PRO A 310 -18.47 -8.60 3.44
CA PRO A 310 -19.24 -8.72 4.66
C PRO A 310 -19.22 -7.41 5.45
N GLU A 311 -20.10 -7.28 6.44
CA GLU A 311 -20.06 -6.12 7.34
C GLU A 311 -18.77 -6.13 8.15
N ILE A 312 -18.02 -5.02 8.12
CA ILE A 312 -16.74 -4.91 8.84
C ILE A 312 -16.90 -5.12 10.35
N ASN A 313 -18.02 -4.68 10.91
CA ASN A 313 -18.34 -4.84 12.32
C ASN A 313 -18.61 -6.31 12.74
N SER A 314 -18.75 -7.23 11.78
CA SER A 314 -18.86 -8.68 12.06
C SER A 314 -17.53 -9.31 12.49
N PHE A 315 -16.41 -8.60 12.27
CA PHE A 315 -15.08 -9.03 12.72
C PHE A 315 -14.77 -8.45 14.09
N GLN A 316 -14.24 -9.27 14.97
CA GLN A 316 -13.78 -8.77 16.26
C GLN A 316 -12.63 -7.77 16.01
N ASN A 317 -12.80 -6.54 16.49
CA ASN A 317 -11.71 -5.60 16.62
C ASN A 317 -10.76 -6.16 17.69
N LEU A 318 -9.61 -6.65 17.23
CA LEU A 318 -8.51 -7.04 18.10
C LEU A 318 -7.69 -5.80 18.44
#